data_3152d165cf4dbcdc31aa84b08540560c
#
_entry.id   3152d165cf4dbcdc31aa84b08540560c
#
_cell.length_a   1.000
_cell.length_b   1.000
_cell.length_c   1.000
_cell.angle_alpha   90.00
_cell.angle_beta   90.00
_cell.angle_gamma   90.00
#
_symmetry.space_group_name_H-M   'P 1'
#
loop_
_entity.id
_entity.type
_entity.pdbx_description
1 polymer ?
#
loop_
_entity_poly.entity_id
_entity_poly.type
_entity_poly.pdbx_seq_one_letter_code
_entity_poly.pdbx_strand_id
1 'polypeptide(L)'
;LHISIDLEKSENTTCDKLFNEFVKPFNLNEAPLFRVKLACIENNKVMLLLDIHHIINDGASLDILLNDLCKLYSGKTLEFNEYDYKDYSIWENEQINSDKLKEDENYWISKWKDKEIPLLNMPTVHQRPTVLSHKGKNSYYKFSPELTANIFKICKKYHITPFMLLLSAYYATIYKYSGQEDIVVGSPVLGRDQKELNNIVGMFVNTLPLDAHIDGSMSFIDLCNNVKNNCMEAFSHQTYPFDLIVKNLDIKRDSSRNPLFDVMFVYQNKTQSSFKLSEDINSQLYYPDFHSSKFDITLEITPLDDYLYLHFEYSTDLFDEDYISRFETHYQKLIEEILSNVNINIRDINIITKTEENKLLKSFNDTSV
;
A
#
# COMPACT_ATOMS: atom_id res chain seq x y z
N LEU A 1 32.08 6.71 -7.35
CA LEU A 1 30.85 7.09 -8.06
C LEU A 1 30.84 8.62 -8.18
N HIS A 2 30.87 9.16 -9.39
CA HIS A 2 30.64 10.60 -9.59
C HIS A 2 29.15 10.82 -9.77
N ILE A 3 28.51 11.47 -8.79
CA ILE A 3 27.13 11.90 -8.88
C ILE A 3 27.16 13.36 -9.33
N SER A 4 26.60 13.66 -10.49
CA SER A 4 26.38 15.05 -10.92
C SER A 4 25.08 15.55 -10.30
N ILE A 5 25.15 16.62 -9.52
CA ILE A 5 23.97 17.34 -9.05
C ILE A 5 23.74 18.48 -10.04
N ASP A 6 22.67 18.39 -10.81
CA ASP A 6 22.30 19.49 -11.71
C ASP A 6 21.58 20.59 -10.92
N LEU A 7 22.23 21.74 -10.84
CA LEU A 7 21.61 22.97 -10.32
C LEU A 7 20.99 23.73 -11.49
N GLU A 8 19.68 23.61 -11.67
CA GLU A 8 18.96 24.34 -12.70
C GLU A 8 18.20 25.52 -12.09
N LYS A 9 18.42 26.73 -12.64
CA LYS A 9 17.55 27.88 -12.37
C LYS A 9 16.37 27.81 -13.34
N SER A 10 15.24 27.39 -12.85
CA SER A 10 14.00 27.25 -13.63
C SER A 10 13.03 28.36 -13.21
N GLU A 11 13.25 29.60 -13.71
CA GLU A 11 12.29 30.67 -13.50
C GLU A 11 11.02 30.36 -14.30
N ASN A 12 9.85 30.38 -13.65
CA ASN A 12 8.51 30.15 -14.23
C ASN A 12 8.14 28.70 -14.60
N THR A 13 8.71 27.68 -14.00
CA THR A 13 8.31 26.28 -14.22
C THR A 13 7.49 25.76 -13.04
N THR A 14 6.38 25.04 -13.30
CA THR A 14 5.58 24.40 -12.25
C THR A 14 6.26 23.16 -11.70
N CYS A 15 5.96 22.77 -10.44
CA CYS A 15 6.49 21.56 -9.83
C CYS A 15 6.17 20.31 -10.65
N ASP A 16 4.94 20.21 -11.18
CA ASP A 16 4.51 19.09 -12.03
C ASP A 16 5.35 18.96 -13.31
N LYS A 17 5.66 20.10 -13.96
CA LYS A 17 6.47 20.08 -15.16
C LYS A 17 7.89 19.62 -14.86
N LEU A 18 8.50 20.14 -13.78
CA LEU A 18 9.82 19.71 -13.33
C LEU A 18 9.86 18.21 -13.01
N PHE A 19 8.83 17.71 -12.34
CA PHE A 19 8.69 16.30 -12.00
C PHE A 19 8.60 15.44 -13.26
N ASN A 20 7.69 15.76 -14.19
CA ASN A 20 7.48 14.99 -15.42
C ASN A 20 8.70 15.00 -16.36
N GLU A 21 9.49 16.05 -16.38
CA GLU A 21 10.74 16.12 -17.14
C GLU A 21 11.89 15.35 -16.48
N PHE A 22 11.86 15.23 -15.14
CA PHE A 22 12.90 14.58 -14.35
C PHE A 22 12.76 13.06 -14.31
N VAL A 23 11.55 12.55 -14.11
CA VAL A 23 11.28 11.11 -14.01
C VAL A 23 11.37 10.49 -15.40
N LYS A 24 12.28 9.52 -15.55
CA LYS A 24 12.50 8.79 -16.81
C LYS A 24 12.78 7.33 -16.49
N PRO A 25 12.49 6.39 -17.40
CA PRO A 25 12.89 5.00 -17.22
C PRO A 25 14.38 4.86 -16.92
N PHE A 26 14.73 3.88 -16.08
CA PHE A 26 16.11 3.50 -15.81
C PHE A 26 16.53 2.34 -16.73
N ASN A 27 17.76 2.37 -17.21
CA ASN A 27 18.39 1.18 -17.78
C ASN A 27 18.96 0.32 -16.63
N LEU A 28 18.32 -0.81 -16.34
CA LEU A 28 18.72 -1.66 -15.20
C LEU A 28 20.10 -2.31 -15.36
N ASN A 29 20.70 -2.24 -16.55
CA ASN A 29 22.06 -2.74 -16.80
C ASN A 29 23.13 -1.69 -16.48
N GLU A 30 22.76 -0.47 -16.12
CA GLU A 30 23.69 0.66 -15.93
C GLU A 30 23.45 1.32 -14.56
N ALA A 31 24.52 1.40 -13.76
CA ALA A 31 24.51 2.16 -12.51
C ALA A 31 24.94 3.62 -12.77
N PRO A 32 24.43 4.57 -11.96
CA PRO A 32 23.56 4.42 -10.79
C PRO A 32 22.07 4.32 -11.15
N LEU A 33 21.29 3.59 -10.33
CA LEU A 33 19.83 3.49 -10.45
C LEU A 33 19.12 4.53 -9.57
N PHE A 34 19.71 5.69 -9.42
CA PHE A 34 19.09 6.86 -8.78
C PHE A 34 19.57 8.16 -9.44
N ARG A 35 18.76 9.18 -9.32
CA ARG A 35 19.03 10.56 -9.79
C ARG A 35 18.60 11.55 -8.73
N VAL A 36 19.30 12.67 -8.69
CA VAL A 36 18.98 13.80 -7.79
C VAL A 36 19.03 15.08 -8.60
N LYS A 37 18.03 15.94 -8.41
CA LYS A 37 18.01 17.28 -9.00
C LYS A 37 17.59 18.30 -7.96
N LEU A 38 18.28 19.43 -7.92
CA LEU A 38 17.88 20.63 -7.19
C LEU A 38 17.42 21.67 -8.20
N ALA A 39 16.18 22.13 -8.07
CA ALA A 39 15.61 23.17 -8.93
C ALA A 39 15.15 24.36 -8.09
N CYS A 40 15.62 25.57 -8.45
CA CYS A 40 15.08 26.81 -7.89
C CYS A 40 13.77 27.15 -8.59
N ILE A 41 12.65 27.15 -7.86
CA ILE A 41 11.31 27.40 -8.43
C ILE A 41 10.99 28.90 -8.39
N GLU A 42 11.23 29.53 -7.26
CA GLU A 42 10.97 30.93 -6.97
C GLU A 42 12.06 31.50 -6.04
N ASN A 43 12.05 32.82 -5.81
CA ASN A 43 12.94 33.41 -4.82
C ASN A 43 12.80 32.68 -3.46
N ASN A 44 13.89 32.09 -2.99
CA ASN A 44 14.01 31.33 -1.74
C ASN A 44 13.24 29.99 -1.66
N LYS A 45 12.73 29.45 -2.77
CA LYS A 45 12.15 28.11 -2.81
C LYS A 45 12.95 27.20 -3.72
N VAL A 46 13.37 26.06 -3.19
CA VAL A 46 14.12 25.02 -3.90
C VAL A 46 13.34 23.71 -3.83
N MET A 47 13.21 23.04 -4.95
CA MET A 47 12.66 21.68 -5.03
C MET A 47 13.80 20.68 -5.11
N LEU A 48 13.82 19.75 -4.17
CA LEU A 48 14.68 18.57 -4.22
C LEU A 48 13.89 17.42 -4.86
N LEU A 49 14.37 16.93 -5.98
CA LEU A 49 13.84 15.79 -6.71
C LEU A 49 14.75 14.60 -6.51
N LEU A 50 14.18 13.49 -6.02
CA LEU A 50 14.84 12.21 -5.87
C LEU A 50 14.07 11.18 -6.70
N ASP A 51 14.74 10.52 -7.63
CA ASP A 51 14.19 9.43 -8.42
C ASP A 51 15.09 8.20 -8.22
N ILE A 52 14.56 7.16 -7.61
CA ILE A 52 15.29 5.95 -7.21
C ILE A 52 14.50 4.74 -7.69
N HIS A 53 15.15 3.87 -8.44
CA HIS A 53 14.50 2.64 -8.89
C HIS A 53 14.21 1.72 -7.70
N HIS A 54 13.00 1.17 -7.64
CA HIS A 54 12.53 0.37 -6.51
C HIS A 54 13.36 -0.90 -6.25
N ILE A 55 14.12 -1.41 -7.27
CA ILE A 55 15.01 -2.59 -7.12
C ILE A 55 16.16 -2.37 -6.12
N ILE A 56 16.52 -1.11 -5.83
CA ILE A 56 17.59 -0.73 -4.91
C ILE A 56 17.10 0.00 -3.66
N ASN A 57 15.80 0.20 -3.51
CA ASN A 57 15.24 1.06 -2.48
C ASN A 57 13.83 0.63 -2.10
N ASP A 58 13.49 0.72 -0.82
CA ASP A 58 12.16 0.61 -0.26
C ASP A 58 11.75 1.86 0.53
N GLY A 59 10.53 1.89 1.07
CA GLY A 59 10.04 3.04 1.83
C GLY A 59 10.91 3.35 3.07
N ALA A 60 11.36 2.33 3.80
CA ALA A 60 12.25 2.52 4.96
C ALA A 60 13.63 3.05 4.55
N SER A 61 14.14 2.63 3.40
CA SER A 61 15.38 3.14 2.83
C SER A 61 15.30 4.63 2.50
N LEU A 62 14.15 5.11 2.01
CA LEU A 62 13.95 6.53 1.76
C LEU A 62 14.02 7.34 3.06
N ASP A 63 13.41 6.84 4.15
CA ASP A 63 13.52 7.46 5.48
C ASP A 63 14.98 7.54 5.95
N ILE A 64 15.77 6.48 5.75
CA ILE A 64 17.19 6.47 6.09
C ILE A 64 17.94 7.55 5.30
N LEU A 65 17.75 7.61 3.98
CA LEU A 65 18.40 8.59 3.10
C LEU A 65 18.05 10.03 3.48
N LEU A 66 16.78 10.31 3.77
CA LEU A 66 16.33 11.64 4.19
C LEU A 66 16.88 12.02 5.58
N ASN A 67 16.89 11.09 6.54
CA ASN A 67 17.48 11.32 7.86
C ASN A 67 18.99 11.59 7.78
N ASP A 68 19.70 10.84 6.95
CA ASP A 68 21.14 11.02 6.76
C ASP A 68 21.44 12.34 6.05
N LEU A 69 20.62 12.73 5.08
CA LEU A 69 20.69 14.06 4.47
C LEU A 69 20.53 15.18 5.51
N CYS A 70 19.56 15.05 6.43
CA CYS A 70 19.37 16.03 7.51
C CYS A 70 20.59 16.09 8.45
N LYS A 71 21.19 14.95 8.83
CA LYS A 71 22.39 14.90 9.66
C LYS A 71 23.56 15.60 8.99
N LEU A 72 23.84 15.24 7.72
CA LEU A 72 24.92 15.84 6.94
C LEU A 72 24.74 17.34 6.73
N TYR A 73 23.49 17.77 6.42
CA TYR A 73 23.18 19.19 6.25
C TYR A 73 23.40 19.98 7.54
N SER A 74 23.14 19.36 8.70
CA SER A 74 23.41 19.94 10.04
C SER A 74 24.88 19.86 10.47
N GLY A 75 25.78 19.44 9.59
CA GLY A 75 27.23 19.31 9.86
C GLY A 75 27.58 18.11 10.76
N LYS A 76 26.67 17.15 10.95
CA LYS A 76 26.93 15.92 11.70
C LYS A 76 27.58 14.89 10.79
N THR A 77 28.40 14.02 11.36
CA THR A 77 28.97 12.87 10.68
C THR A 77 27.99 11.70 10.74
N LEU A 78 27.96 10.88 9.69
CA LEU A 78 27.20 9.63 9.71
C LEU A 78 28.01 8.55 10.44
N GLU A 79 27.28 7.67 11.14
CA GLU A 79 27.86 6.47 11.70
C GLU A 79 28.14 5.46 10.57
N PHE A 80 29.22 4.74 10.67
CA PHE A 80 29.56 3.70 9.72
C PHE A 80 28.68 2.47 9.99
N ASN A 81 28.00 1.97 8.97
CA ASN A 81 27.33 0.69 9.04
C ASN A 81 28.33 -0.43 8.83
N GLU A 82 28.32 -1.41 9.73
CA GLU A 82 29.19 -2.59 9.64
C GLU A 82 28.83 -3.48 8.44
N TYR A 83 27.52 -3.53 8.12
CA TYR A 83 26.96 -4.34 7.03
C TYR A 83 26.31 -3.46 5.97
N ASP A 84 26.32 -3.96 4.72
CA ASP A 84 25.63 -3.36 3.59
C ASP A 84 24.60 -4.33 2.96
N TYR A 85 23.91 -3.89 1.90
CA TYR A 85 22.91 -4.71 1.22
C TYR A 85 23.51 -5.95 0.53
N LYS A 86 24.78 -5.91 0.17
CA LYS A 86 25.48 -7.07 -0.40
C LYS A 86 25.68 -8.17 0.65
N ASP A 87 26.03 -7.78 1.88
CA ASP A 87 26.18 -8.73 2.99
C ASP A 87 24.83 -9.41 3.28
N TYR A 88 23.74 -8.63 3.31
CA TYR A 88 22.38 -9.15 3.43
C TYR A 88 22.06 -10.14 2.30
N SER A 89 22.33 -9.78 1.06
CA SER A 89 22.05 -10.63 -0.10
C SER A 89 22.80 -11.97 -0.06
N ILE A 90 24.05 -11.97 0.43
CA ILE A 90 24.83 -13.20 0.64
C ILE A 90 24.16 -14.05 1.72
N TRP A 91 23.87 -13.44 2.87
CA TRP A 91 23.20 -14.12 3.98
C TRP A 91 21.84 -14.68 3.56
N GLU A 92 21.00 -13.92 2.86
CA GLU A 92 19.68 -14.36 2.38
C GLU A 92 19.80 -15.59 1.47
N ASN A 93 20.76 -15.57 0.52
CA ASN A 93 21.03 -16.72 -0.34
C ASN A 93 21.47 -17.98 0.45
N GLU A 94 22.22 -17.83 1.53
CA GLU A 94 22.59 -18.94 2.41
C GLU A 94 21.38 -19.48 3.16
N GLN A 95 20.38 -18.63 3.50
CA GLN A 95 19.16 -19.05 4.17
C GLN A 95 18.20 -19.86 3.28
N ILE A 96 18.32 -19.79 1.95
CA ILE A 96 17.37 -20.48 1.01
C ILE A 96 17.26 -21.98 1.31
N ASN A 97 18.33 -22.60 1.81
CA ASN A 97 18.33 -24.03 2.19
C ASN A 97 18.20 -24.29 3.70
N SER A 98 17.93 -23.26 4.49
CA SER A 98 17.75 -23.41 5.95
C SER A 98 16.47 -24.17 6.29
N ASP A 99 16.45 -24.81 7.46
CA ASP A 99 15.25 -25.51 7.93
C ASP A 99 14.10 -24.55 8.21
N LYS A 100 14.40 -23.31 8.63
CA LYS A 100 13.41 -22.26 8.85
C LYS A 100 12.71 -21.87 7.54
N LEU A 101 13.47 -21.66 6.48
CA LEU A 101 12.87 -21.29 5.19
C LEU A 101 12.06 -22.44 4.57
N LYS A 102 12.44 -23.70 4.83
CA LYS A 102 11.62 -24.86 4.44
C LYS A 102 10.30 -24.94 5.24
N GLU A 103 10.31 -24.58 6.51
CA GLU A 103 9.09 -24.47 7.32
C GLU A 103 8.14 -23.41 6.74
N ASP A 104 8.68 -22.23 6.42
CA ASP A 104 7.94 -21.12 5.80
C ASP A 104 7.42 -21.51 4.41
N GLU A 105 8.21 -22.20 3.60
CA GLU A 105 7.79 -22.78 2.31
C GLU A 105 6.60 -23.72 2.49
N ASN A 106 6.71 -24.68 3.42
CA ASN A 106 5.66 -25.65 3.68
C ASN A 106 4.35 -24.97 4.10
N TYR A 107 4.41 -23.91 4.92
CA TYR A 107 3.25 -23.13 5.30
C TYR A 107 2.58 -22.51 4.05
N TRP A 108 3.33 -21.73 3.27
CA TRP A 108 2.76 -21.02 2.13
C TRP A 108 2.28 -21.98 1.02
N ILE A 109 3.05 -23.01 0.71
CA ILE A 109 2.67 -23.96 -0.34
C ILE A 109 1.46 -24.78 0.09
N SER A 110 1.41 -25.32 1.33
CA SER A 110 0.28 -26.10 1.81
C SER A 110 -1.02 -25.28 1.88
N LYS A 111 -0.92 -23.98 2.11
CA LYS A 111 -2.06 -23.06 2.18
C LYS A 111 -2.81 -22.97 0.85
N TRP A 112 -2.07 -22.99 -0.27
CA TRP A 112 -2.60 -22.77 -1.61
C TRP A 112 -2.58 -24.01 -2.52
N LYS A 113 -1.78 -25.03 -2.16
CA LYS A 113 -1.67 -26.25 -2.95
C LYS A 113 -3.02 -26.95 -3.04
N ASP A 114 -3.34 -27.43 -4.23
CA ASP A 114 -4.58 -28.17 -4.53
C ASP A 114 -5.88 -27.35 -4.29
N LYS A 115 -5.77 -26.04 -4.16
CA LYS A 115 -6.92 -25.12 -4.09
C LYS A 115 -6.98 -24.27 -5.35
N GLU A 116 -8.19 -23.98 -5.78
CA GLU A 116 -8.41 -22.93 -6.79
C GLU A 116 -8.14 -21.57 -6.14
N ILE A 117 -7.20 -20.82 -6.71
CA ILE A 117 -6.89 -19.47 -6.23
C ILE A 117 -8.06 -18.55 -6.60
N PRO A 118 -8.71 -17.91 -5.63
CA PRO A 118 -9.85 -17.06 -5.93
C PRO A 118 -9.41 -15.85 -6.75
N LEU A 119 -9.87 -15.77 -8.00
CA LEU A 119 -9.69 -14.59 -8.83
C LEU A 119 -10.73 -13.56 -8.41
N LEU A 120 -10.28 -12.37 -8.01
CA LEU A 120 -11.18 -11.31 -7.60
C LEU A 120 -11.99 -10.79 -8.78
N ASN A 121 -13.31 -10.82 -8.65
CA ASN A 121 -14.25 -10.38 -9.68
C ASN A 121 -15.04 -9.15 -9.19
N MET A 122 -14.34 -8.04 -9.00
CA MET A 122 -14.97 -6.76 -8.71
C MET A 122 -15.80 -6.29 -9.91
N PRO A 123 -16.98 -5.69 -9.68
CA PRO A 123 -17.69 -5.01 -10.75
C PRO A 123 -16.84 -3.83 -11.24
N THR A 124 -16.44 -3.87 -12.50
CA THR A 124 -15.60 -2.84 -13.14
C THR A 124 -16.43 -1.95 -14.06
N VAL A 125 -16.00 -0.70 -14.25
CA VAL A 125 -16.63 0.23 -15.20
C VAL A 125 -16.25 -0.12 -16.63
N HIS A 126 -15.00 -0.56 -16.82
CA HIS A 126 -14.46 -0.95 -18.12
C HIS A 126 -14.15 -2.44 -18.17
N GLN A 127 -14.19 -3.02 -19.36
CA GLN A 127 -13.80 -4.41 -19.54
C GLN A 127 -12.29 -4.56 -19.28
N ARG A 128 -11.90 -5.58 -18.48
CA ARG A 128 -10.49 -5.89 -18.21
C ARG A 128 -9.71 -6.11 -19.52
N PRO A 129 -8.59 -5.42 -19.72
CA PRO A 129 -7.75 -5.61 -20.89
C PRO A 129 -7.05 -6.98 -20.84
N THR A 130 -6.60 -7.48 -21.97
CA THR A 130 -5.82 -8.74 -22.05
C THR A 130 -4.40 -8.60 -21.51
N VAL A 131 -3.90 -7.37 -21.39
CA VAL A 131 -2.60 -7.02 -20.82
C VAL A 131 -2.77 -5.76 -19.98
N LEU A 132 -2.28 -5.77 -18.73
CA LEU A 132 -2.28 -4.59 -17.87
C LEU A 132 -1.49 -3.45 -18.52
N SER A 133 -2.08 -2.26 -18.61
CA SER A 133 -1.39 -1.08 -19.11
C SER A 133 -0.59 -0.38 -18.02
N HIS A 134 -0.86 -0.72 -16.75
CA HIS A 134 -0.36 -0.03 -15.55
C HIS A 134 -0.72 1.47 -15.48
N LYS A 135 -1.69 1.93 -16.25
CA LYS A 135 -2.23 3.27 -16.12
C LYS A 135 -3.08 3.36 -14.88
N GLY A 136 -2.87 4.42 -14.11
CA GLY A 136 -3.57 4.62 -12.84
C GLY A 136 -3.87 6.08 -12.55
N LYS A 137 -4.64 6.28 -11.53
CA LYS A 137 -4.87 7.56 -10.86
C LYS A 137 -4.87 7.37 -9.36
N ASN A 138 -4.75 8.48 -8.66
CA ASN A 138 -4.79 8.55 -7.21
C ASN A 138 -6.03 9.27 -6.75
N SER A 139 -6.59 8.83 -5.63
CA SER A 139 -7.61 9.55 -4.88
C SER A 139 -7.23 9.58 -3.42
N TYR A 140 -7.56 10.68 -2.75
CA TYR A 140 -7.15 10.93 -1.38
C TYR A 140 -8.38 11.23 -0.53
N TYR A 141 -8.49 10.51 0.58
CA TYR A 141 -9.59 10.61 1.49
C TYR A 141 -9.12 10.74 2.93
N LYS A 142 -9.91 11.34 3.79
CA LYS A 142 -9.50 11.62 5.16
C LYS A 142 -10.62 11.30 6.13
N PHE A 143 -10.36 10.43 7.09
CA PHE A 143 -11.29 10.21 8.18
C PHE A 143 -11.23 11.38 9.17
N SER A 144 -12.38 11.70 9.77
CA SER A 144 -12.42 12.72 10.82
C SER A 144 -11.66 12.27 12.08
N PRO A 145 -11.19 13.21 12.92
CA PRO A 145 -10.58 12.88 14.20
C PRO A 145 -11.49 12.02 15.09
N GLU A 146 -12.79 12.29 15.08
CA GLU A 146 -13.76 11.52 15.86
C GLU A 146 -13.86 10.06 15.37
N LEU A 147 -13.97 9.84 14.05
CA LEU A 147 -14.00 8.52 13.46
C LEU A 147 -12.71 7.76 13.75
N THR A 148 -11.57 8.42 13.59
CA THR A 148 -10.23 7.89 13.90
C THR A 148 -10.12 7.45 15.36
N ALA A 149 -10.51 8.32 16.31
CA ALA A 149 -10.50 8.00 17.73
C ALA A 149 -11.39 6.79 18.07
N ASN A 150 -12.57 6.68 17.44
CA ASN A 150 -13.48 5.56 17.63
C ASN A 150 -12.90 4.25 17.10
N ILE A 151 -12.18 4.27 15.94
CA ILE A 151 -11.44 3.11 15.42
C ILE A 151 -10.43 2.61 16.45
N PHE A 152 -9.55 3.49 16.94
CA PHE A 152 -8.54 3.11 17.95
C PHE A 152 -9.16 2.61 19.25
N LYS A 153 -10.29 3.19 19.69
CA LYS A 153 -11.03 2.74 20.88
C LYS A 153 -11.55 1.30 20.73
N ILE A 154 -12.13 0.97 19.58
CA ILE A 154 -12.60 -0.40 19.26
C ILE A 154 -11.41 -1.35 19.19
N CYS A 155 -10.32 -0.97 18.51
CA CYS A 155 -9.11 -1.78 18.45
C CYS A 155 -8.60 -2.15 19.85
N LYS A 156 -8.52 -1.18 20.77
CA LYS A 156 -8.12 -1.40 22.16
C LYS A 156 -9.09 -2.33 22.89
N LYS A 157 -10.40 -2.11 22.72
CA LYS A 157 -11.44 -2.90 23.40
C LYS A 157 -11.42 -4.37 23.01
N TYR A 158 -11.16 -4.69 21.74
CA TYR A 158 -11.20 -6.04 21.20
C TYR A 158 -9.82 -6.67 21.01
N HIS A 159 -8.74 -6.00 21.46
CA HIS A 159 -7.35 -6.49 21.34
C HIS A 159 -6.95 -6.84 19.89
N ILE A 160 -7.34 -6.00 18.95
CA ILE A 160 -6.96 -6.08 17.55
C ILE A 160 -6.18 -4.82 17.17
N THR A 161 -5.31 -4.92 16.16
CA THR A 161 -4.58 -3.75 15.67
C THR A 161 -5.43 -2.92 14.71
N PRO A 162 -5.14 -1.62 14.52
CA PRO A 162 -5.78 -0.82 13.46
C PRO A 162 -5.64 -1.45 12.08
N PHE A 163 -4.45 -2.02 11.76
CA PHE A 163 -4.23 -2.78 10.54
C PHE A 163 -5.28 -3.89 10.36
N MET A 164 -5.47 -4.74 11.39
CA MET A 164 -6.40 -5.88 11.31
C MET A 164 -7.86 -5.44 11.17
N LEU A 165 -8.28 -4.41 11.91
CA LEU A 165 -9.65 -3.87 11.81
C LEU A 165 -9.92 -3.27 10.42
N LEU A 166 -9.00 -2.42 9.94
CA LEU A 166 -9.16 -1.73 8.66
C LEU A 166 -9.04 -2.69 7.47
N LEU A 167 -8.16 -3.69 7.55
CA LEU A 167 -8.11 -4.79 6.58
C LEU A 167 -9.40 -5.61 6.57
N SER A 168 -9.97 -5.91 7.75
CA SER A 168 -11.27 -6.60 7.84
C SER A 168 -12.40 -5.80 7.21
N ALA A 169 -12.40 -4.47 7.42
CA ALA A 169 -13.34 -3.57 6.77
C ALA A 169 -13.13 -3.53 5.24
N TYR A 170 -11.88 -3.62 4.77
CA TYR A 170 -11.56 -3.70 3.34
C TYR A 170 -12.09 -4.99 2.73
N TYR A 171 -11.87 -6.13 3.37
CA TYR A 171 -12.46 -7.42 2.97
C TYR A 171 -13.98 -7.37 2.92
N ALA A 172 -14.63 -6.84 3.97
CA ALA A 172 -16.08 -6.73 4.01
C ALA A 172 -16.61 -5.81 2.90
N THR A 173 -15.90 -4.73 2.56
CA THR A 173 -16.27 -3.84 1.44
C THR A 173 -16.14 -4.58 0.10
N ILE A 174 -15.04 -5.28 -0.13
CA ILE A 174 -14.83 -6.09 -1.34
C ILE A 174 -15.93 -7.17 -1.47
N TYR A 175 -16.25 -7.86 -0.36
CA TYR A 175 -17.36 -8.81 -0.32
C TYR A 175 -18.71 -8.18 -0.73
N LYS A 176 -19.01 -6.98 -0.22
CA LYS A 176 -20.25 -6.25 -0.58
C LYS A 176 -20.32 -5.89 -2.07
N TYR A 177 -19.18 -5.69 -2.71
CA TYR A 177 -19.10 -5.36 -4.14
C TYR A 177 -19.10 -6.60 -5.03
N SER A 178 -18.32 -7.63 -4.67
CA SER A 178 -18.09 -8.80 -5.51
C SER A 178 -19.05 -9.97 -5.23
N GLY A 179 -19.58 -10.05 -4.02
CA GLY A 179 -20.32 -11.22 -3.53
C GLY A 179 -19.44 -12.47 -3.31
N GLN A 180 -18.12 -12.35 -3.40
CA GLN A 180 -17.20 -13.47 -3.23
C GLN A 180 -16.87 -13.69 -1.76
N GLU A 181 -16.93 -14.96 -1.33
CA GLU A 181 -16.64 -15.37 0.05
C GLU A 181 -15.14 -15.53 0.29
N ASP A 182 -14.37 -15.97 -0.71
CA ASP A 182 -12.93 -16.14 -0.61
C ASP A 182 -12.22 -14.99 -1.34
N ILE A 183 -11.44 -14.21 -0.59
CA ILE A 183 -10.76 -13.02 -1.09
C ILE A 183 -9.30 -13.05 -0.64
N VAL A 184 -8.39 -12.73 -1.58
CA VAL A 184 -6.97 -12.56 -1.29
C VAL A 184 -6.57 -11.11 -1.50
N VAL A 185 -5.89 -10.54 -0.51
CA VAL A 185 -5.36 -9.16 -0.53
C VAL A 185 -3.84 -9.22 -0.32
N GLY A 186 -3.08 -8.58 -1.19
CA GLY A 186 -1.65 -8.40 -0.96
C GLY A 186 -1.38 -7.38 0.14
N SER A 187 -0.39 -7.63 0.99
CA SER A 187 0.05 -6.65 1.97
C SER A 187 1.57 -6.66 2.11
N PRO A 188 2.26 -5.51 2.01
CA PRO A 188 3.70 -5.46 2.16
C PRO A 188 4.11 -5.59 3.63
N VAL A 189 5.26 -6.22 3.85
CA VAL A 189 5.96 -6.26 5.14
C VAL A 189 7.38 -5.72 4.95
N LEU A 190 7.93 -5.10 6.00
CA LEU A 190 9.21 -4.38 5.91
C LEU A 190 10.41 -5.28 5.61
N GLY A 191 10.37 -6.58 5.96
CA GLY A 191 11.47 -7.53 5.74
C GLY A 191 12.77 -7.19 6.51
N ARG A 192 12.67 -6.41 7.59
CA ARG A 192 13.82 -5.96 8.42
C ARG A 192 13.71 -6.52 9.83
N ASP A 193 13.79 -7.84 9.94
CA ASP A 193 13.58 -8.56 11.20
C ASP A 193 14.78 -8.47 12.15
N GLN A 194 15.96 -8.07 11.64
CA GLN A 194 17.19 -7.91 12.41
C GLN A 194 17.53 -6.43 12.57
N LYS A 195 18.08 -6.06 13.73
CA LYS A 195 18.42 -4.65 14.03
C LYS A 195 19.48 -4.09 13.08
N GLU A 196 20.37 -4.96 12.65
CA GLU A 196 21.47 -4.65 11.72
C GLU A 196 20.94 -4.14 10.37
N LEU A 197 19.73 -4.58 9.95
CA LEU A 197 19.10 -4.19 8.71
C LEU A 197 18.44 -2.80 8.75
N ASN A 198 18.23 -2.25 9.94
CA ASN A 198 17.44 -1.01 10.12
C ASN A 198 18.09 0.24 9.49
N ASN A 199 19.41 0.24 9.31
CA ASN A 199 20.14 1.37 8.73
C ASN A 199 20.73 1.07 7.34
N ILE A 200 20.36 -0.05 6.72
CA ILE A 200 20.83 -0.42 5.40
C ILE A 200 19.86 0.08 4.34
N VAL A 201 20.37 0.77 3.32
CA VAL A 201 19.56 1.14 2.14
C VAL A 201 19.53 -0.05 1.18
N GLY A 202 18.33 -0.47 0.80
CA GLY A 202 18.12 -1.63 -0.08
C GLY A 202 16.63 -1.99 -0.21
N MET A 203 16.35 -3.03 -0.99
CA MET A 203 15.00 -3.55 -1.19
C MET A 203 14.79 -4.77 -0.27
N PHE A 204 14.15 -4.56 0.87
CA PHE A 204 13.86 -5.60 1.87
C PHE A 204 12.39 -6.00 1.91
N VAL A 205 11.52 -5.16 1.34
CA VAL A 205 10.07 -5.38 1.38
C VAL A 205 9.71 -6.71 0.75
N ASN A 206 8.96 -7.52 1.49
CA ASN A 206 8.27 -8.69 0.97
C ASN A 206 6.76 -8.42 0.90
N THR A 207 6.02 -9.21 0.15
CA THR A 207 4.55 -9.11 0.05
C THR A 207 3.91 -10.40 0.49
N LEU A 208 2.91 -10.31 1.36
CA LEU A 208 2.17 -11.47 1.85
C LEU A 208 0.79 -11.53 1.20
N PRO A 209 0.40 -12.67 0.60
CA PRO A 209 -0.95 -12.90 0.11
C PRO A 209 -1.84 -13.30 1.31
N LEU A 210 -2.52 -12.32 1.89
CA LEU A 210 -3.45 -12.53 3.00
C LEU A 210 -4.82 -12.92 2.46
N ASP A 211 -5.35 -14.03 2.91
CA ASP A 211 -6.68 -14.50 2.53
C ASP A 211 -7.71 -14.30 3.64
N ALA A 212 -8.97 -14.20 3.27
CA ALA A 212 -10.09 -14.26 4.19
C ALA A 212 -11.25 -15.02 3.55
N HIS A 213 -11.89 -15.87 4.36
CA HIS A 213 -13.19 -16.47 4.02
C HIS A 213 -14.29 -15.71 4.74
N ILE A 214 -15.29 -15.23 4.01
CA ILE A 214 -16.36 -14.37 4.51
C ILE A 214 -17.70 -15.05 4.28
N ASP A 215 -18.26 -15.63 5.34
CA ASP A 215 -19.67 -15.99 5.35
C ASP A 215 -20.50 -14.74 5.75
N GLY A 216 -21.43 -14.33 4.91
CA GLY A 216 -22.27 -13.18 5.18
C GLY A 216 -23.08 -13.25 6.48
N SER A 217 -23.27 -14.44 7.06
CA SER A 217 -23.92 -14.65 8.36
C SER A 217 -22.99 -14.44 9.57
N MET A 218 -21.65 -14.41 9.37
CA MET A 218 -20.72 -14.12 10.46
C MET A 218 -20.80 -12.66 10.89
N SER A 219 -20.51 -12.40 12.16
CA SER A 219 -20.38 -11.03 12.65
C SER A 219 -19.08 -10.36 12.17
N PHE A 220 -19.06 -9.03 12.12
CA PHE A 220 -17.84 -8.33 11.76
C PHE A 220 -16.69 -8.61 12.74
N ILE A 221 -16.99 -8.77 14.04
CA ILE A 221 -15.92 -9.08 15.02
C ILE A 221 -15.37 -10.50 14.82
N ASP A 222 -16.17 -11.45 14.35
CA ASP A 222 -15.68 -12.80 14.00
C ASP A 222 -14.76 -12.71 12.77
N LEU A 223 -15.11 -11.92 11.76
CA LEU A 223 -14.20 -11.63 10.64
C LEU A 223 -12.89 -11.04 11.14
N CYS A 224 -12.92 -10.04 12.03
CA CYS A 224 -11.71 -9.46 12.61
C CYS A 224 -10.83 -10.50 13.33
N ASN A 225 -11.44 -11.43 14.08
CA ASN A 225 -10.72 -12.48 14.76
C ASN A 225 -10.08 -13.48 13.78
N ASN A 226 -10.78 -13.82 12.70
CA ASN A 226 -10.25 -14.68 11.64
C ASN A 226 -9.08 -13.98 10.91
N VAL A 227 -9.24 -12.72 10.53
CA VAL A 227 -8.18 -11.91 9.91
C VAL A 227 -6.98 -11.77 10.84
N LYS A 228 -7.21 -11.53 12.14
CA LYS A 228 -6.13 -11.48 13.14
C LYS A 228 -5.31 -12.77 13.16
N ASN A 229 -5.98 -13.94 13.25
CA ASN A 229 -5.29 -15.22 13.29
C ASN A 229 -4.50 -15.46 12.00
N ASN A 230 -5.12 -15.24 10.83
CA ASN A 230 -4.45 -15.35 9.54
C ASN A 230 -3.24 -14.43 9.40
N CYS A 231 -3.37 -13.18 9.84
CA CYS A 231 -2.25 -12.22 9.82
C CYS A 231 -1.11 -12.67 10.74
N MET A 232 -1.42 -13.15 11.95
CA MET A 232 -0.40 -13.62 12.90
C MET A 232 0.38 -14.82 12.35
N GLU A 233 -0.33 -15.78 11.74
CA GLU A 233 0.32 -16.91 11.07
C GLU A 233 1.17 -16.44 9.88
N ALA A 234 0.62 -15.63 8.99
CA ALA A 234 1.34 -15.11 7.84
C ALA A 234 2.60 -14.32 8.24
N PHE A 235 2.53 -13.50 9.29
CA PHE A 235 3.68 -12.76 9.81
C PHE A 235 4.76 -13.66 10.43
N SER A 236 4.41 -14.83 10.99
CA SER A 236 5.41 -15.78 11.48
C SER A 236 6.20 -16.45 10.36
N HIS A 237 5.69 -16.37 9.11
CA HIS A 237 6.29 -16.93 7.88
C HIS A 237 6.62 -15.85 6.83
N GLN A 238 6.79 -14.58 7.27
CA GLN A 238 6.98 -13.44 6.36
C GLN A 238 8.32 -13.40 5.65
N THR A 239 9.28 -14.23 6.08
CA THR A 239 10.62 -14.29 5.49
C THR A 239 10.65 -15.06 4.16
N TYR A 240 9.62 -15.84 3.86
CA TYR A 240 9.57 -16.56 2.59
C TYR A 240 9.20 -15.60 1.43
N PRO A 241 10.07 -15.48 0.40
CA PRO A 241 9.86 -14.53 -0.69
C PRO A 241 8.60 -14.81 -1.50
N PHE A 242 7.83 -13.78 -1.82
CA PHE A 242 6.59 -13.87 -2.59
C PHE A 242 6.79 -14.51 -3.98
N ASP A 243 7.86 -14.18 -4.66
CA ASP A 243 8.18 -14.73 -5.97
C ASP A 243 8.44 -16.25 -5.93
N LEU A 244 8.97 -16.77 -4.79
CA LEU A 244 9.11 -18.21 -4.58
C LEU A 244 7.74 -18.87 -4.30
N ILE A 245 6.79 -18.18 -3.62
CA ILE A 245 5.42 -18.69 -3.48
C ILE A 245 4.80 -18.86 -4.87
N VAL A 246 4.84 -17.81 -5.70
CA VAL A 246 4.29 -17.84 -7.05
C VAL A 246 4.93 -18.92 -7.92
N LYS A 247 6.26 -19.06 -7.84
CA LYS A 247 7.02 -20.05 -8.60
C LYS A 247 6.67 -21.49 -8.18
N ASN A 248 6.61 -21.77 -6.87
CA ASN A 248 6.42 -23.12 -6.37
C ASN A 248 4.96 -23.61 -6.43
N LEU A 249 4.01 -22.69 -6.55
CA LEU A 249 2.59 -23.01 -6.80
C LEU A 249 2.29 -23.23 -8.29
N ASP A 250 3.27 -23.03 -9.19
CA ASP A 250 3.10 -23.16 -10.65
C ASP A 250 1.87 -22.39 -11.18
N ILE A 251 1.69 -21.16 -10.68
CA ILE A 251 0.53 -20.34 -11.04
C ILE A 251 0.61 -19.96 -12.50
N LYS A 252 -0.45 -20.29 -13.24
CA LYS A 252 -0.57 -19.90 -14.63
C LYS A 252 -0.57 -18.38 -14.76
N ARG A 253 0.42 -17.84 -15.47
CA ARG A 253 0.53 -16.40 -15.69
C ARG A 253 -0.61 -15.88 -16.54
N ASP A 254 -1.30 -14.87 -16.06
CA ASP A 254 -2.28 -14.07 -16.78
C ASP A 254 -1.71 -12.64 -16.89
N SER A 255 -1.49 -12.17 -18.12
CA SER A 255 -0.96 -10.82 -18.36
C SER A 255 -1.93 -9.69 -18.01
N SER A 256 -3.20 -10.04 -17.74
CA SER A 256 -4.24 -9.09 -17.31
C SER A 256 -4.37 -8.97 -15.80
N ARG A 257 -3.62 -9.76 -15.00
CA ARG A 257 -3.73 -9.82 -13.53
C ARG A 257 -2.38 -10.02 -12.86
N ASN A 258 -2.31 -9.64 -11.61
CA ASN A 258 -1.20 -10.04 -10.74
C ASN A 258 -1.41 -11.47 -10.24
N PRO A 259 -0.33 -12.22 -9.96
CA PRO A 259 -0.46 -13.54 -9.39
C PRO A 259 -1.00 -13.46 -7.95
N LEU A 260 -1.88 -14.36 -7.57
CA LEU A 260 -2.51 -14.54 -6.26
C LEU A 260 -3.51 -13.46 -5.82
N PHE A 261 -3.33 -12.20 -6.16
CA PHE A 261 -4.24 -11.12 -5.73
C PHE A 261 -4.23 -9.94 -6.70
N ASP A 262 -5.37 -9.27 -6.83
CA ASP A 262 -5.56 -8.11 -7.70
C ASP A 262 -5.58 -6.78 -6.91
N VAL A 263 -5.74 -6.85 -5.59
CA VAL A 263 -5.86 -5.67 -4.71
C VAL A 263 -4.84 -5.71 -3.58
N MET A 264 -4.40 -4.53 -3.16
CA MET A 264 -3.39 -4.38 -2.12
C MET A 264 -3.92 -3.52 -0.97
N PHE A 265 -3.47 -3.85 0.25
CA PHE A 265 -3.72 -3.09 1.46
C PHE A 265 -2.42 -2.76 2.17
N VAL A 266 -2.17 -1.48 2.41
CA VAL A 266 -0.97 -0.95 3.06
C VAL A 266 -1.38 -0.16 4.29
N TYR A 267 -0.76 -0.41 5.43
CA TYR A 267 -0.92 0.41 6.62
C TYR A 267 0.44 0.90 7.10
N GLN A 268 0.64 2.21 7.08
CA GLN A 268 1.88 2.81 7.53
C GLN A 268 1.93 2.85 9.06
N ASN A 269 2.98 2.28 9.65
CA ASN A 269 3.15 2.24 11.11
C ASN A 269 3.76 3.53 11.68
N LYS A 270 4.27 4.40 10.81
CA LYS A 270 4.88 5.68 11.22
C LYS A 270 4.01 6.82 10.71
N THR A 271 3.70 7.76 11.62
CA THR A 271 3.36 9.11 11.21
C THR A 271 4.50 9.62 10.35
N GLN A 272 4.22 10.03 9.11
CA GLN A 272 5.20 10.80 8.34
C GLN A 272 5.54 12.03 9.16
N SER A 273 6.65 11.95 9.93
CA SER A 273 7.20 13.12 10.57
C SER A 273 7.53 14.12 9.46
N SER A 274 7.06 15.34 9.62
CA SER A 274 7.41 16.43 8.70
C SER A 274 8.93 16.40 8.50
N PHE A 275 9.35 16.06 7.26
CA PHE A 275 10.77 16.13 6.91
C PHE A 275 11.24 17.56 7.17
N LYS A 276 12.19 17.75 8.07
CA LYS A 276 12.72 19.05 8.44
C LYS A 276 14.22 19.01 8.22
N LEU A 277 14.67 19.64 7.16
CA LEU A 277 16.09 19.63 6.78
C LEU A 277 16.95 20.36 7.83
N SER A 278 16.47 21.47 8.38
CA SER A 278 17.06 22.20 9.52
C SER A 278 16.00 23.05 10.21
N GLU A 279 16.37 23.68 11.35
CA GLU A 279 15.45 24.60 12.05
C GLU A 279 15.09 25.85 11.23
N ASP A 280 16.00 26.30 10.38
CA ASP A 280 15.86 27.50 9.56
C ASP A 280 15.20 27.23 8.18
N ILE A 281 15.01 25.95 7.80
CA ILE A 281 14.43 25.58 6.51
C ILE A 281 13.07 24.93 6.73
N ASN A 282 12.02 25.60 6.26
CA ASN A 282 10.69 25.02 6.19
C ASN A 282 10.61 24.10 4.98
N SER A 283 10.48 22.82 5.18
CA SER A 283 10.36 21.81 4.13
C SER A 283 8.96 21.23 4.08
N GLN A 284 8.47 21.00 2.88
CA GLN A 284 7.16 20.43 2.60
C GLN A 284 7.32 19.31 1.56
N LEU A 285 6.69 18.18 1.80
CA LEU A 285 6.59 17.13 0.80
C LEU A 285 5.69 17.58 -0.35
N TYR A 286 6.15 17.34 -1.56
CA TYR A 286 5.35 17.49 -2.76
C TYR A 286 4.90 16.11 -3.23
N TYR A 287 3.61 15.95 -3.43
CA TYR A 287 3.01 14.71 -3.92
C TYR A 287 2.66 14.88 -5.40
N PRO A 288 3.48 14.36 -6.31
CA PRO A 288 3.17 14.41 -7.73
C PRO A 288 1.96 13.52 -8.05
N ASP A 289 1.23 13.91 -9.08
CA ASP A 289 0.15 13.07 -9.61
C ASP A 289 0.76 11.95 -10.47
N PHE A 290 0.98 10.79 -9.84
CA PHE A 290 1.42 9.59 -10.54
C PHE A 290 0.26 8.98 -11.34
N HIS A 291 0.50 8.76 -12.62
CA HIS A 291 -0.48 8.17 -13.53
C HIS A 291 -0.26 6.66 -13.75
N SER A 292 0.17 5.96 -12.71
CA SER A 292 0.39 4.51 -12.78
C SER A 292 -0.28 3.79 -11.62
N SER A 293 -0.66 2.53 -11.86
CA SER A 293 -1.15 1.60 -10.85
C SER A 293 -0.57 0.22 -11.08
N LYS A 294 -0.12 -0.43 -10.01
CA LYS A 294 0.40 -1.80 -10.04
C LYS A 294 -0.69 -2.84 -9.90
N PHE A 295 -1.77 -2.49 -9.20
CA PHE A 295 -2.90 -3.36 -8.86
C PHE A 295 -4.21 -2.75 -9.34
N ASP A 296 -5.28 -3.51 -9.26
CA ASP A 296 -6.62 -3.00 -9.57
C ASP A 296 -6.97 -1.83 -8.64
N ILE A 297 -6.81 -2.05 -7.33
CA ILE A 297 -6.94 -1.01 -6.29
C ILE A 297 -5.90 -1.28 -5.20
N THR A 298 -5.13 -0.26 -4.85
CA THR A 298 -4.33 -0.22 -3.63
C THR A 298 -4.97 0.74 -2.65
N LEU A 299 -5.24 0.28 -1.44
CA LEU A 299 -5.63 1.14 -0.32
C LEU A 299 -4.45 1.27 0.64
N GLU A 300 -3.87 2.46 0.71
CA GLU A 300 -2.86 2.81 1.70
C GLU A 300 -3.46 3.70 2.77
N ILE A 301 -3.22 3.36 4.04
CA ILE A 301 -3.70 4.12 5.20
C ILE A 301 -2.51 4.58 6.03
N THR A 302 -2.41 5.90 6.23
CA THR A 302 -1.36 6.53 7.02
C THR A 302 -1.96 7.25 8.22
N PRO A 303 -1.60 6.88 9.46
CA PRO A 303 -1.95 7.67 10.64
C PRO A 303 -1.20 9.00 10.61
N LEU A 304 -1.94 10.10 10.70
CA LEU A 304 -1.39 11.46 10.79
C LEU A 304 -2.03 12.17 11.99
N ASP A 305 -1.22 12.50 13.00
CA ASP A 305 -1.66 13.17 14.21
C ASP A 305 -2.97 12.60 14.80
N ASP A 306 -4.11 13.22 14.52
CA ASP A 306 -5.42 12.89 15.06
C ASP A 306 -6.37 12.25 14.03
N TYR A 307 -5.92 11.99 12.79
CA TYR A 307 -6.75 11.41 11.74
C TYR A 307 -6.04 10.32 10.94
N LEU A 308 -6.82 9.49 10.23
CA LEU A 308 -6.32 8.55 9.24
C LEU A 308 -6.45 9.15 7.84
N TYR A 309 -5.34 9.14 7.12
CA TYR A 309 -5.27 9.56 5.73
C TYR A 309 -5.29 8.31 4.86
N LEU A 310 -6.20 8.27 3.91
CA LEU A 310 -6.40 7.17 2.98
C LEU A 310 -5.97 7.61 1.60
N HIS A 311 -5.16 6.80 0.97
CA HIS A 311 -4.72 6.96 -0.41
C HIS A 311 -5.18 5.74 -1.20
N PHE A 312 -5.96 5.98 -2.25
CA PHE A 312 -6.39 4.98 -3.20
C PHE A 312 -5.64 5.17 -4.51
N GLU A 313 -4.75 4.23 -4.85
CA GLU A 313 -4.21 4.09 -6.20
C GLU A 313 -5.08 3.08 -6.95
N TYR A 314 -5.51 3.38 -8.17
CA TYR A 314 -6.41 2.51 -8.91
C TYR A 314 -6.10 2.49 -10.40
N SER A 315 -6.38 1.33 -11.03
CA SER A 315 -6.23 1.13 -12.47
C SER A 315 -7.35 1.84 -13.24
N THR A 316 -6.97 2.78 -14.11
CA THR A 316 -7.90 3.48 -14.99
C THR A 316 -8.36 2.61 -16.18
N ASP A 317 -7.74 1.45 -16.39
CA ASP A 317 -8.24 0.44 -17.32
C ASP A 317 -9.53 -0.21 -16.81
N LEU A 318 -9.81 -0.17 -15.50
CA LEU A 318 -10.94 -0.84 -14.86
C LEU A 318 -11.95 0.11 -14.23
N PHE A 319 -11.48 1.21 -13.63
CA PHE A 319 -12.27 2.09 -12.78
C PHE A 319 -12.16 3.55 -13.22
N ASP A 320 -13.23 4.30 -13.03
CA ASP A 320 -13.24 5.75 -13.13
C ASP A 320 -13.25 6.42 -11.74
N GLU A 321 -13.14 7.73 -11.74
CA GLU A 321 -13.10 8.55 -10.54
C GLU A 321 -14.41 8.46 -9.73
N ASP A 322 -15.55 8.41 -10.41
CA ASP A 322 -16.87 8.29 -9.77
C ASP A 322 -17.03 6.95 -9.05
N TYR A 323 -16.47 5.88 -9.62
CA TYR A 323 -16.48 4.56 -8.98
C TYR A 323 -15.66 4.58 -7.69
N ILE A 324 -14.45 5.11 -7.75
CA ILE A 324 -13.55 5.15 -6.59
C ILE A 324 -14.12 6.06 -5.49
N SER A 325 -14.66 7.23 -5.84
CA SER A 325 -15.31 8.11 -4.86
C SER A 325 -16.49 7.44 -4.13
N ARG A 326 -17.27 6.62 -4.85
CA ARG A 326 -18.31 5.79 -4.20
C ARG A 326 -17.70 4.71 -3.32
N PHE A 327 -16.65 4.03 -3.77
CA PHE A 327 -15.97 2.99 -3.00
C PHE A 327 -15.40 3.56 -1.68
N GLU A 328 -14.77 4.73 -1.71
CA GLU A 328 -14.30 5.46 -0.53
C GLU A 328 -15.44 5.76 0.45
N THR A 329 -16.53 6.30 -0.07
CA THR A 329 -17.73 6.63 0.73
C THR A 329 -18.34 5.37 1.36
N HIS A 330 -18.42 4.27 0.60
CA HIS A 330 -18.93 2.99 1.10
C HIS A 330 -18.01 2.36 2.14
N TYR A 331 -16.68 2.45 1.95
CA TYR A 331 -15.70 1.99 2.92
C TYR A 331 -15.83 2.75 4.24
N GLN A 332 -15.94 4.08 4.20
CA GLN A 332 -16.17 4.88 5.41
C GLN A 332 -17.50 4.50 6.07
N LYS A 333 -18.57 4.42 5.29
CA LYS A 333 -19.91 4.09 5.81
C LYS A 333 -19.95 2.71 6.48
N LEU A 334 -19.27 1.72 5.90
CA LEU A 334 -19.10 0.41 6.50
C LEU A 334 -18.41 0.53 7.86
N ILE A 335 -17.33 1.31 7.95
CA ILE A 335 -16.61 1.54 9.22
C ILE A 335 -17.54 2.21 10.25
N GLU A 336 -18.31 3.22 9.88
CA GLU A 336 -19.28 3.88 10.79
C GLU A 336 -20.31 2.88 11.33
N GLU A 337 -20.86 2.01 10.49
CA GLU A 337 -21.83 0.97 10.89
C GLU A 337 -21.19 -0.04 11.86
N ILE A 338 -20.02 -0.56 11.56
CA ILE A 338 -19.35 -1.53 12.43
C ILE A 338 -18.92 -0.94 13.77
N LEU A 339 -18.54 0.35 13.80
CA LEU A 339 -18.21 1.02 15.05
C LEU A 339 -19.42 1.24 15.95
N SER A 340 -20.63 1.35 15.36
CA SER A 340 -21.87 1.40 16.12
C SER A 340 -22.28 0.03 16.67
N ASN A 341 -22.03 -1.05 15.93
CA ASN A 341 -22.33 -2.43 16.33
C ASN A 341 -21.34 -3.42 15.68
N VAL A 342 -20.28 -3.79 16.38
CA VAL A 342 -19.27 -4.75 15.87
C VAL A 342 -19.81 -6.18 15.71
N ASN A 343 -20.97 -6.51 16.32
CA ASN A 343 -21.61 -7.82 16.20
C ASN A 343 -22.64 -7.87 15.04
N ILE A 344 -22.69 -6.84 14.21
CA ILE A 344 -23.52 -6.84 13.01
C ILE A 344 -23.05 -7.93 12.04
N ASN A 345 -23.97 -8.69 11.44
CA ASN A 345 -23.62 -9.65 10.41
C ASN A 345 -23.12 -8.93 9.15
N ILE A 346 -22.12 -9.49 8.48
CA ILE A 346 -21.53 -8.85 7.29
C ILE A 346 -22.58 -8.56 6.22
N ARG A 347 -23.52 -9.48 5.98
CA ARG A 347 -24.62 -9.27 5.01
C ARG A 347 -25.54 -8.11 5.36
N ASP A 348 -25.72 -7.81 6.66
CA ASP A 348 -26.67 -6.81 7.16
C ASP A 348 -26.07 -5.40 7.21
N ILE A 349 -24.74 -5.26 7.02
CA ILE A 349 -24.09 -3.94 6.95
C ILE A 349 -24.62 -3.18 5.75
N ASN A 350 -25.15 -1.98 5.99
CA ASN A 350 -25.61 -1.09 4.93
C ASN A 350 -24.52 -0.08 4.54
N ILE A 351 -23.99 -0.24 3.33
CA ILE A 351 -22.96 0.67 2.77
C ILE A 351 -23.57 1.78 1.90
N ILE A 352 -24.84 1.69 1.55
CA ILE A 352 -25.52 2.64 0.64
C ILE A 352 -25.83 3.93 1.39
N THR A 353 -25.48 5.06 0.82
CA THR A 353 -25.80 6.38 1.37
C THR A 353 -27.28 6.74 1.16
N LYS A 354 -27.80 7.65 1.99
CA LYS A 354 -29.20 8.15 1.81
C LYS A 354 -29.41 8.79 0.44
N THR A 355 -28.40 9.40 -0.12
CA THR A 355 -28.46 10.01 -1.46
C THR A 355 -28.60 8.94 -2.54
N GLU A 356 -27.83 7.86 -2.44
CA GLU A 356 -27.91 6.72 -3.36
C GLU A 356 -29.22 5.96 -3.20
N GLU A 357 -29.69 5.73 -1.97
CA GLU A 357 -30.98 5.14 -1.69
C GLU A 357 -32.12 5.93 -2.35
N ASN A 358 -32.11 7.25 -2.20
CA ASN A 358 -33.09 8.12 -2.86
C ASN A 358 -33.00 8.06 -4.39
N LYS A 359 -31.79 7.98 -4.94
CA LYS A 359 -31.57 7.83 -6.40
C LYS A 359 -32.13 6.50 -6.90
N LEU A 360 -31.85 5.41 -6.19
CA LEU A 360 -32.31 4.06 -6.55
C LEU A 360 -33.85 3.91 -6.40
N LEU A 361 -34.41 4.41 -5.30
CA LEU A 361 -35.84 4.20 -4.99
C LEU A 361 -36.75 5.21 -5.68
N LYS A 362 -36.29 6.42 -5.97
CA LYS A 362 -37.11 7.50 -6.53
C LYS A 362 -36.73 7.86 -7.95
N SER A 363 -35.42 8.34 -8.16
CA SER A 363 -35.06 8.91 -9.45
C SER A 363 -35.07 7.89 -10.58
N PHE A 364 -34.61 6.66 -10.33
CA PHE A 364 -34.65 5.59 -11.34
C PHE A 364 -36.03 4.99 -11.57
N ASN A 365 -36.94 5.17 -10.63
CA ASN A 365 -38.33 4.69 -10.72
C ASN A 365 -39.33 5.81 -11.13
N ASP A 366 -38.84 7.02 -11.37
CA ASP A 366 -39.68 8.11 -11.88
C ASP A 366 -39.93 7.91 -13.37
N THR A 367 -40.95 7.10 -13.66
CA THR A 367 -41.44 6.77 -15.01
C THR A 367 -42.66 7.61 -15.40
N SER A 368 -42.97 8.64 -14.61
CA SER A 368 -44.08 9.54 -14.92
C SER A 368 -43.73 10.36 -16.19
N VAL A 369 -44.50 10.12 -17.27
CA VAL A 369 -44.45 10.86 -18.55
C VAL A 369 -45.35 12.09 -18.42
#